data_c5f59ef5dc8a17a4943df3e313d6e56e
#
_entry.id   c5f59ef5dc8a17a4943df3e313d6e56e
#
_cell.length_a   1.000
_cell.length_b   1.000
_cell.length_c   1.000
_cell.angle_alpha   90.00
_cell.angle_beta   90.00
_cell.angle_gamma   90.00
#
_symmetry.space_group_name_H-M   'P 1'
#
loop_
_entity.id
_entity.type
_entity.pdbx_description
1 polymer ?
#
loop_
_entity_poly.entity_id
_entity_poly.type
_entity_poly.pdbx_seq_one_letter_code
_entity_poly.pdbx_strand_id
1 'polypeptide(L)' 'MISDGVRTIWCRELKRDDISGDDDFFALGGQSVIMARIQGAYIEELGVEVPMDQMYLNPTVASISAYIASLGAATR' A
#
# COMPACT_ATOMS: atom_id res chain seq x y z
N MET A 1 -11.87 -5.19 4.25
CA MET A 1 -10.83 -6.02 3.62
C MET A 1 -9.53 -5.23 3.53
N ILE A 2 -8.41 -5.94 3.51
CA ILE A 2 -7.08 -5.30 3.47
C ILE A 2 -6.96 -4.38 2.26
N SER A 3 -7.43 -4.82 1.09
CA SER A 3 -7.32 -4.01 -0.12
C SER A 3 -8.09 -2.70 -0.04
N ASP A 4 -9.20 -2.68 0.68
CA ASP A 4 -9.95 -1.44 0.86
C ASP A 4 -9.17 -0.45 1.71
N GLY A 5 -8.53 -0.92 2.78
CA GLY A 5 -7.69 -0.09 3.63
C GLY A 5 -6.48 0.44 2.88
N VAL A 6 -5.83 -0.42 2.09
CA VAL A 6 -4.68 -0.01 1.27
C VAL A 6 -5.10 1.05 0.25
N ARG A 7 -6.22 0.83 -0.45
CA ARG A 7 -6.71 1.79 -1.44
C ARG A 7 -7.04 3.14 -0.78
N THR A 8 -7.68 3.12 0.37
CA THR A 8 -8.02 4.35 1.09
C THR A 8 -6.76 5.14 1.42
N ILE A 9 -5.73 4.46 1.89
CA ILE A 9 -4.45 5.11 2.21
C ILE A 9 -3.83 5.70 0.96
N TRP A 10 -3.80 4.93 -0.14
CA TRP A 10 -3.23 5.41 -1.40
C TRP A 10 -3.98 6.62 -1.94
N CYS A 11 -5.33 6.57 -1.93
CA CYS A 11 -6.13 7.70 -2.41
C CYS A 11 -5.85 8.96 -1.61
N ARG A 12 -5.74 8.83 -0.31
CA ARG A 12 -5.47 9.96 0.56
C ARG A 12 -4.07 10.54 0.32
N GLU A 13 -3.06 9.69 0.28
CA GLU A 13 -1.67 10.16 0.15
C GLU A 13 -1.34 10.64 -1.25
N LEU A 14 -1.94 10.03 -2.27
CA LEU A 14 -1.76 10.45 -3.67
C LEU A 14 -2.76 11.53 -4.09
N LYS A 15 -3.70 11.86 -3.22
CA LYS A 15 -4.74 12.88 -3.46
C LYS A 15 -5.54 12.57 -4.73
N ARG A 16 -5.98 11.32 -4.84
CA ARG A 16 -6.77 10.83 -5.96
C ARG A 16 -7.90 9.97 -5.40
N ASP A 17 -9.01 9.90 -6.15
CA ASP A 17 -10.14 9.05 -5.76
C ASP A 17 -10.47 8.00 -6.83
N ASP A 18 -9.64 7.90 -7.87
CA ASP A 18 -9.88 7.05 -9.03
C ASP A 18 -8.88 5.89 -9.14
N ILE A 19 -8.29 5.46 -8.03
CA ILE A 19 -7.28 4.42 -8.05
C ILE A 19 -7.92 3.04 -8.08
N SER A 20 -7.55 2.23 -9.09
CA SER A 20 -7.96 0.84 -9.17
C SER A 20 -6.88 -0.07 -8.59
N GLY A 21 -7.25 -1.34 -8.37
CA GLY A 21 -6.31 -2.31 -7.79
C GLY A 21 -5.10 -2.59 -8.66
N ASP A 22 -5.19 -2.34 -9.97
CA ASP A 22 -4.11 -2.64 -10.91
C ASP A 22 -3.27 -1.42 -11.30
N ASP A 23 -3.60 -0.23 -10.78
CA ASP A 23 -2.85 0.97 -11.10
C ASP A 23 -1.48 0.93 -10.44
N ASP A 24 -0.45 1.25 -11.22
CA ASP A 24 0.92 1.30 -10.75
C ASP A 24 1.17 2.57 -9.94
N PHE A 25 1.76 2.41 -8.75
CA PHE A 25 2.04 3.53 -7.86
C PHE A 25 2.81 4.66 -8.55
N PHE A 26 3.84 4.30 -9.30
CA PHE A 26 4.69 5.30 -9.96
C PHE A 26 3.97 5.97 -11.14
N ALA A 27 3.11 5.23 -11.82
CA ALA A 27 2.29 5.80 -12.89
C ALA A 27 1.26 6.79 -12.36
N LEU A 28 0.86 6.63 -11.10
CA LEU A 28 -0.07 7.55 -10.44
C LEU A 28 0.62 8.83 -9.92
N GLY A 29 1.90 8.97 -10.16
CA GLY A 29 2.65 10.12 -9.68
C GLY A 29 3.30 9.90 -8.33
N GLY A 30 3.39 8.66 -7.89
CA GLY A 30 4.00 8.33 -6.61
C GLY A 30 5.48 8.59 -6.58
N GLN A 31 5.98 9.06 -5.45
CA GLN A 31 7.38 9.36 -5.20
C GLN A 31 7.81 8.74 -3.88
N SER A 32 9.12 8.70 -3.65
CA SER A 32 9.69 8.11 -2.44
C SER A 32 9.11 8.71 -1.16
N VAL A 33 8.89 10.02 -1.14
CA VAL A 33 8.33 10.70 0.04
C VAL A 33 6.92 10.19 0.32
N ILE A 34 6.11 10.05 -0.73
CA ILE A 34 4.74 9.55 -0.58
C ILE A 34 4.77 8.09 -0.15
N MET A 35 5.68 7.31 -0.71
CA MET A 35 5.82 5.90 -0.34
C MET A 35 6.17 5.75 1.15
N ALA A 36 7.05 6.60 1.67
CA ALA A 36 7.39 6.57 3.10
C ALA A 36 6.19 6.93 3.98
N ARG A 37 5.36 7.87 3.54
CA ARG A 37 4.13 8.21 4.26
C ARG A 37 3.15 7.05 4.27
N ILE A 38 3.02 6.37 3.14
CA ILE A 38 2.14 5.20 3.03
C ILE A 38 2.65 4.09 3.94
N GLN A 39 3.97 3.88 4.00
CA GLN A 39 4.56 2.91 4.90
C GLN A 39 4.17 3.19 6.35
N GLY A 40 4.28 4.45 6.77
CA GLY A 40 3.87 4.85 8.12
C GLY A 40 2.39 4.65 8.37
N ALA A 41 1.56 4.90 7.36
CA ALA A 41 0.12 4.71 7.46
C ALA A 41 -0.23 3.22 7.61
N TYR A 42 0.50 2.33 6.94
CA TYR A 42 0.29 0.89 7.13
C TYR A 42 0.50 0.49 8.58
N ILE A 43 1.54 1.03 9.20
CA ILE A 43 1.82 0.74 10.61
C ILE A 43 0.69 1.27 11.50
N GLU A 44 0.32 2.53 11.33
CA GLU A 44 -0.66 3.20 12.19
C GLU A 44 -2.08 2.69 11.99
N GLU A 45 -2.47 2.42 10.74
CA GLU A 45 -3.86 2.16 10.42
C GLU A 45 -4.16 0.68 10.19
N LEU A 46 -3.17 -0.09 9.75
CA LEU A 46 -3.35 -1.53 9.50
C LEU A 46 -2.56 -2.39 10.48
N GLY A 47 -1.70 -1.79 11.28
CA GLY A 47 -0.91 -2.51 12.25
C GLY A 47 0.16 -3.41 11.63
N VAL A 48 0.61 -3.10 10.41
CA VAL A 48 1.60 -3.92 9.72
C VAL A 48 2.80 -3.07 9.32
N GLU A 49 3.97 -3.67 9.44
CA GLU A 49 5.22 -3.05 8.99
C GLU A 49 5.60 -3.69 7.66
N VAL A 50 5.61 -2.87 6.60
CA VAL A 50 5.94 -3.33 5.26
C VAL A 50 7.32 -2.78 4.90
N PRO A 51 8.32 -3.66 4.66
CA PRO A 51 9.65 -3.19 4.27
C PRO A 51 9.58 -2.38 2.97
N MET A 52 10.43 -1.36 2.88
CA MET A 52 10.41 -0.45 1.73
C MET A 52 10.65 -1.20 0.41
N ASP A 53 11.55 -2.19 0.41
CA ASP A 53 11.82 -2.97 -0.80
C ASP A 53 10.58 -3.72 -1.27
N GLN A 54 9.74 -4.20 -0.36
CA GLN A 54 8.49 -4.86 -0.74
C GLN A 54 7.50 -3.88 -1.34
N MET A 55 7.54 -2.63 -0.91
CA MET A 55 6.68 -1.60 -1.50
C MET A 55 7.07 -1.32 -2.95
N TYR A 56 8.37 -1.35 -3.26
CA TYR A 56 8.84 -1.20 -4.64
C TYR A 56 8.53 -2.43 -5.49
N LEU A 57 8.62 -3.62 -4.90
CA LEU A 57 8.36 -4.87 -5.63
C LEU A 57 6.86 -5.09 -5.87
N ASN A 58 6.01 -4.46 -5.08
CA ASN A 58 4.55 -4.62 -5.16
C ASN A 58 3.88 -3.27 -5.36
N PRO A 59 4.03 -2.64 -6.53
CA PRO A 59 3.63 -1.26 -6.73
C PRO A 59 2.15 -1.06 -7.10
N THR A 60 1.29 -2.01 -6.82
CA THR A 60 -0.15 -1.86 -7.03
C THR A 60 -0.90 -2.17 -5.74
N VAL A 61 -2.12 -1.66 -5.65
CA VAL A 61 -2.96 -1.96 -4.48
C VAL A 61 -3.15 -3.47 -4.34
N ALA A 62 -3.41 -4.15 -5.45
CA ALA A 62 -3.63 -5.60 -5.42
C ALA A 62 -2.39 -6.35 -4.93
N SER A 63 -1.22 -6.03 -5.47
CA SER A 63 -0.01 -6.77 -5.13
C SER A 63 0.45 -6.51 -3.69
N ILE A 64 0.40 -5.25 -3.23
CA ILE A 64 0.81 -4.97 -1.85
C ILE A 64 -0.21 -5.49 -0.84
N SER A 65 -1.49 -5.51 -1.22
CA SER A 65 -2.51 -6.09 -0.36
C SER A 65 -2.31 -7.59 -0.19
N ALA A 66 -1.94 -8.29 -1.26
CA ALA A 66 -1.63 -9.71 -1.18
C ALA A 66 -0.42 -9.98 -0.29
N TYR A 67 0.61 -9.13 -0.38
CA TYR A 67 1.77 -9.24 0.50
C TYR A 67 1.37 -9.06 1.97
N ILE A 68 0.59 -8.03 2.26
CA ILE A 68 0.15 -7.76 3.63
C ILE A 68 -0.71 -8.91 4.15
N ALA A 69 -1.58 -9.45 3.32
CA ALA A 69 -2.40 -10.60 3.70
C ALA A 69 -1.53 -11.81 4.05
N SER A 70 -0.43 -12.01 3.33
CA SER A 70 0.47 -13.12 3.59
C SER A 70 1.16 -12.97 4.95
N LEU A 71 1.45 -11.74 5.37
CA LEU A 71 2.02 -11.49 6.69
C LEU A 71 1.04 -11.87 7.80
N GLY A 72 -0.22 -11.53 7.62
CA GLY A 72 -1.24 -11.90 8.58
C GLY A 72 -1.41 -13.41 8.69
N ALA A 73 -1.39 -14.11 7.56
CA ALA A 73 -1.45 -15.57 7.55
C ALA A 73 -0.24 -16.19 8.24
N ALA A 74 0.94 -15.58 8.04
CA ALA A 74 2.19 -16.11 8.59
C ALA A 74 2.27 -15.96 10.12
N THR A 75 1.56 -15.00 10.68
CA THR A 75 1.60 -14.74 12.13
C THR A 75 0.60 -15.59 12.91
N ARG A 76 -0.19 -16.37 12.24
CA ARG A 76 -1.17 -17.24 12.87
C ARG A 76 -0.66 -18.67 12.95
#